data_fafd347b895b183095203f0026dd1b72
#
_entry.id   fafd347b895b183095203f0026dd1b72
#
_cell.length_a   1.000
_cell.length_b   1.000
_cell.length_c   1.000
_cell.angle_alpha   90.00
_cell.angle_beta   90.00
_cell.angle_gamma   90.00
#
_symmetry.space_group_name_H-M   'P 1'
#
loop_
_entity.id
_entity.type
_entity.pdbx_description
1 polymer ?
#
loop_
_entity_poly.entity_id
_entity_poly.type
_entity_poly.pdbx_seq_one_letter_code
_entity_poly.pdbx_strand_id
1 'polypeptide(L)'
;MEEHSILILELGDGNLDKLISMLKSASETVPFYIDYFKSNNLNPLKIESYPIIEKQDIMLRPHEFLNSKIGVELKRYKTSGSTGIPLNVYKSDADKYMQLKCLWKYRIRHFGVSPNIHRITFHFFKKNKKMDRQDIIIKGNTISINALNLTEEKLLSCVKEISRFNPEFIMGTPTMVCQLLHCYNNLQLDFLKRIKYVELMGEYLFKEQQEFIKNTLNCNISNHYGCTEIYGIAQQCSLGHMHVLSDNVLLEIDKNNQVIVTGLNSFAMPFIRYRLGDKACIKKIECSCGETSDCVEIKAGRISENVVLSDGKLINSAVFYYIIETINRIETMVLRFKVVQKDFGYLKVYLCVKVQADQNYIKKVFENELKKNDMGDFDVKFEFIGFNDFDILSSKYSYFENKMEGK
;
A
#
# COMPACT_ATOMS: atom_id res chain seq x y z
N MET A 1 28.45 -21.89 5.03
CA MET A 1 26.97 -21.73 5.01
C MET A 1 26.65 -20.75 6.10
N GLU A 2 26.53 -19.47 5.74
CA GLU A 2 26.11 -18.45 6.71
C GLU A 2 24.63 -18.68 7.04
N GLU A 3 24.36 -18.95 8.31
CA GLU A 3 23.00 -19.01 8.84
C GLU A 3 22.31 -17.67 8.54
N HIS A 4 21.37 -17.71 7.61
CA HIS A 4 20.54 -16.55 7.29
C HIS A 4 19.55 -16.37 8.45
N SER A 5 19.86 -15.50 9.41
CA SER A 5 18.95 -15.14 10.47
C SER A 5 17.76 -14.37 9.90
N ILE A 6 16.69 -15.11 9.53
CA ILE A 6 15.38 -14.55 9.20
C ILE A 6 14.60 -14.52 10.51
N LEU A 7 14.11 -13.34 10.89
CA LEU A 7 13.24 -13.21 12.04
C LEU A 7 11.82 -13.61 11.63
N ILE A 8 11.34 -14.73 12.16
CA ILE A 8 9.98 -15.23 11.94
C ILE A 8 9.13 -14.83 13.13
N LEU A 9 7.95 -14.25 12.88
CA LEU A 9 7.00 -13.95 13.95
C LEU A 9 6.32 -15.21 14.47
N GLU A 10 6.17 -15.29 15.78
CA GLU A 10 5.49 -16.41 16.42
C GLU A 10 4.02 -16.47 16.01
N LEU A 11 3.60 -17.62 15.50
CA LEU A 11 2.19 -17.90 15.22
C LEU A 11 1.53 -18.43 16.51
N GLY A 12 0.39 -17.84 16.88
CA GLY A 12 -0.47 -18.43 17.91
C GLY A 12 -1.00 -19.81 17.48
N ASP A 13 -1.37 -20.67 18.45
CA ASP A 13 -1.69 -22.08 18.26
C ASP A 13 -2.66 -22.39 17.10
N GLY A 14 -3.73 -21.61 16.91
CA GLY A 14 -4.70 -21.82 15.82
C GLY A 14 -4.19 -21.42 14.44
N ASN A 15 -3.08 -20.70 14.31
CA ASN A 15 -2.50 -20.27 13.05
C ASN A 15 -1.43 -21.25 12.54
N LEU A 16 -0.84 -22.04 13.44
CA LEU A 16 0.09 -23.11 13.06
C LEU A 16 -0.62 -24.19 12.23
N ASP A 17 -1.83 -24.62 12.63
CA ASP A 17 -2.63 -25.58 11.87
C ASP A 17 -2.99 -25.05 10.47
N LYS A 18 -3.31 -23.76 10.36
CA LYS A 18 -3.56 -23.12 9.04
C LYS A 18 -2.31 -23.13 8.18
N LEU A 19 -1.15 -22.79 8.76
CA LEU A 19 0.11 -22.83 8.05
C LEU A 19 0.39 -24.25 7.53
N ILE A 20 0.34 -25.27 8.39
CA ILE A 20 0.57 -26.67 8.01
C ILE A 20 -0.40 -27.09 6.90
N SER A 21 -1.68 -26.75 7.02
CA SER A 21 -2.69 -27.02 5.99
C SER A 21 -2.37 -26.36 4.65
N MET A 22 -1.91 -25.10 4.67
CA MET A 22 -1.49 -24.36 3.48
C MET A 22 -0.27 -25.01 2.83
N LEU A 23 0.78 -25.31 3.60
CA LEU A 23 2.01 -25.93 3.13
C LEU A 23 1.73 -27.32 2.51
N LYS A 24 0.92 -28.13 3.19
CA LYS A 24 0.49 -29.44 2.69
C LYS A 24 -0.26 -29.30 1.35
N SER A 25 -1.27 -28.41 1.32
CA SER A 25 -2.02 -28.17 0.08
C SER A 25 -1.10 -27.73 -1.05
N ALA A 26 -0.21 -26.78 -0.81
CA ALA A 26 0.68 -26.24 -1.83
C ALA A 26 1.64 -27.30 -2.38
N SER A 27 2.27 -28.11 -1.52
CA SER A 27 3.20 -29.16 -1.92
C SER A 27 2.53 -30.34 -2.69
N GLU A 28 1.22 -30.52 -2.53
CA GLU A 28 0.45 -31.60 -3.18
C GLU A 28 -0.31 -31.15 -4.44
N THR A 29 -0.51 -29.84 -4.63
CA THR A 29 -1.44 -29.35 -5.65
C THR A 29 -0.91 -28.21 -6.53
N VAL A 30 0.18 -27.55 -6.14
CA VAL A 30 0.75 -26.44 -6.90
C VAL A 30 1.98 -26.93 -7.67
N PRO A 31 1.98 -26.93 -9.02
CA PRO A 31 3.05 -27.51 -9.84
C PRO A 31 4.43 -27.03 -9.46
N PHE A 32 4.62 -25.72 -9.28
CA PHE A 32 5.90 -25.13 -8.87
C PHE A 32 6.47 -25.78 -7.59
N TYR A 33 5.65 -25.91 -6.54
CA TYR A 33 6.12 -26.49 -5.27
C TYR A 33 6.26 -28.01 -5.35
N ILE A 34 5.40 -28.71 -6.11
CA ILE A 34 5.54 -30.15 -6.35
C ILE A 34 6.91 -30.44 -6.98
N ASP A 35 7.28 -29.72 -8.02
CA ASP A 35 8.54 -29.94 -8.74
C ASP A 35 9.75 -29.50 -7.91
N TYR A 36 9.61 -28.43 -7.13
CA TYR A 36 10.63 -28.00 -6.20
C TYR A 36 10.96 -29.07 -5.14
N PHE A 37 9.96 -29.67 -4.51
CA PHE A 37 10.18 -30.70 -3.48
C PHE A 37 10.65 -32.03 -4.04
N LYS A 38 10.21 -32.42 -5.25
CA LYS A 38 10.77 -33.60 -5.95
C LYS A 38 12.26 -33.47 -6.20
N SER A 39 12.73 -32.27 -6.50
CA SER A 39 14.13 -32.01 -6.84
C SER A 39 15.05 -31.82 -5.63
N ASN A 40 14.52 -31.43 -4.45
CA ASN A 40 15.34 -30.98 -3.33
C ASN A 40 15.28 -31.87 -2.07
N ASN A 41 14.47 -32.93 -2.04
CA ASN A 41 14.31 -33.84 -0.90
C ASN A 41 14.18 -33.16 0.48
N LEU A 42 13.36 -32.09 0.56
CA LEU A 42 13.12 -31.29 1.76
C LEU A 42 11.76 -31.64 2.38
N ASN A 43 11.57 -31.28 3.64
CA ASN A 43 10.29 -31.48 4.33
C ASN A 43 9.27 -30.40 3.93
N PRO A 44 8.18 -30.73 3.20
CA PRO A 44 7.20 -29.75 2.75
C PRO A 44 6.30 -29.19 3.88
N LEU A 45 6.37 -29.71 5.10
CA LEU A 45 5.62 -29.19 6.24
C LEU A 45 6.41 -28.16 7.06
N LYS A 46 7.64 -27.83 6.65
CA LYS A 46 8.48 -26.78 7.25
C LYS A 46 8.55 -25.57 6.34
N ILE A 47 8.17 -24.42 6.84
CA ILE A 47 8.16 -23.17 6.07
C ILE A 47 9.55 -22.82 5.53
N GLU A 48 10.59 -23.08 6.31
CA GLU A 48 11.99 -22.81 5.94
C GLU A 48 12.46 -23.65 4.74
N SER A 49 11.77 -24.76 4.45
CA SER A 49 12.03 -25.61 3.28
C SER A 49 11.53 -24.99 1.97
N TYR A 50 10.67 -23.98 2.01
CA TYR A 50 10.15 -23.29 0.82
C TYR A 50 11.13 -22.23 0.34
N PRO A 51 11.30 -22.08 -1.00
CA PRO A 51 12.11 -21.00 -1.54
C PRO A 51 11.45 -19.64 -1.27
N ILE A 52 12.26 -18.60 -1.14
CA ILE A 52 11.74 -17.23 -1.23
C ILE A 52 11.41 -16.97 -2.69
N ILE A 53 10.15 -16.62 -2.98
CA ILE A 53 9.69 -16.28 -4.31
C ILE A 53 9.52 -14.79 -4.49
N GLU A 54 9.76 -14.32 -5.71
CA GLU A 54 9.62 -12.92 -6.09
C GLU A 54 8.52 -12.77 -7.16
N LYS A 55 8.12 -11.54 -7.41
CA LYS A 55 7.12 -11.22 -8.43
C LYS A 55 7.51 -11.76 -9.81
N GLN A 56 8.80 -11.72 -10.15
CA GLN A 56 9.31 -12.19 -11.44
C GLN A 56 9.12 -13.70 -11.62
N ASP A 57 9.32 -14.50 -10.56
CA ASP A 57 9.14 -15.96 -10.62
C ASP A 57 7.72 -16.33 -11.05
N ILE A 58 6.75 -15.62 -10.46
CA ILE A 58 5.33 -15.84 -10.77
C ILE A 58 4.98 -15.32 -12.16
N MET A 59 5.53 -14.17 -12.58
CA MET A 59 5.25 -13.58 -13.90
C MET A 59 5.76 -14.45 -15.05
N LEU A 60 6.92 -15.09 -14.87
CA LEU A 60 7.50 -15.98 -15.87
C LEU A 60 6.68 -17.27 -16.04
N ARG A 61 6.05 -17.75 -14.98
CA ARG A 61 5.37 -19.06 -14.92
C ARG A 61 4.05 -19.02 -14.17
N PRO A 62 3.10 -18.11 -14.52
CA PRO A 62 1.93 -17.83 -13.69
C PRO A 62 1.04 -19.04 -13.44
N HIS A 63 0.95 -19.97 -14.38
CA HIS A 63 0.11 -21.16 -14.25
C HIS A 63 0.70 -22.21 -13.30
N GLU A 64 2.02 -22.22 -13.12
CA GLU A 64 2.68 -23.16 -12.20
C GLU A 64 2.42 -22.81 -10.72
N PHE A 65 2.02 -21.58 -10.42
CA PHE A 65 1.67 -21.13 -9.08
C PHE A 65 0.19 -21.28 -8.72
N LEU A 66 -0.63 -21.85 -9.64
CA LEU A 66 -2.03 -22.12 -9.38
C LEU A 66 -2.23 -23.51 -8.81
N ASN A 67 -3.16 -23.61 -7.85
CA ASN A 67 -3.60 -24.91 -7.34
C ASN A 67 -4.33 -25.68 -8.45
N SER A 68 -3.73 -26.79 -8.93
CA SER A 68 -4.22 -27.59 -10.03
C SER A 68 -5.48 -28.42 -9.70
N LYS A 69 -5.79 -28.58 -8.42
CA LYS A 69 -6.96 -29.34 -7.94
C LYS A 69 -8.11 -28.46 -7.49
N ILE A 70 -8.03 -27.13 -7.69
CA ILE A 70 -9.09 -26.22 -7.28
C ILE A 70 -10.28 -26.35 -8.27
N GLY A 71 -11.38 -26.91 -7.81
CA GLY A 71 -12.58 -27.19 -8.61
C GLY A 71 -13.58 -26.04 -8.70
N VAL A 72 -13.15 -24.78 -8.51
CA VAL A 72 -14.02 -23.60 -8.51
C VAL A 72 -13.50 -22.52 -9.45
N GLU A 73 -14.40 -21.65 -9.90
CA GLU A 73 -14.04 -20.48 -10.72
C GLU A 73 -13.12 -19.54 -9.96
N LEU A 74 -12.05 -19.10 -10.62
CA LEU A 74 -11.10 -18.15 -10.08
C LEU A 74 -11.32 -16.75 -10.65
N LYS A 75 -11.36 -15.76 -9.78
CA LYS A 75 -11.42 -14.35 -10.16
C LYS A 75 -10.01 -13.78 -10.28
N ARG A 76 -9.75 -13.12 -11.40
CA ARG A 76 -8.48 -12.47 -11.67
C ARG A 76 -8.46 -11.04 -11.14
N TYR A 77 -7.45 -10.73 -10.36
CA TYR A 77 -7.10 -9.40 -9.87
C TYR A 77 -5.75 -8.97 -10.46
N LYS A 78 -5.58 -7.69 -10.73
CA LYS A 78 -4.30 -7.13 -11.17
C LYS A 78 -3.69 -6.30 -10.07
N THR A 79 -2.40 -6.49 -9.80
CA THR A 79 -1.65 -5.59 -8.93
C THR A 79 -1.44 -4.26 -9.64
N SER A 80 -1.24 -3.18 -8.89
CA SER A 80 -1.03 -1.84 -9.45
C SER A 80 0.26 -1.67 -10.25
N GLY A 81 1.15 -2.66 -10.25
CA GLY A 81 2.36 -2.65 -11.06
C GLY A 81 3.33 -1.51 -10.74
N SER A 82 3.62 -1.26 -9.47
CA SER A 82 4.61 -0.25 -9.05
C SER A 82 6.01 -0.43 -9.68
N THR A 83 6.29 -1.60 -10.23
CA THR A 83 7.51 -1.94 -10.99
C THR A 83 7.29 -1.96 -12.51
N GLY A 84 6.18 -1.36 -13.01
CA GLY A 84 5.85 -1.25 -14.43
C GLY A 84 4.90 -2.33 -14.94
N ILE A 85 5.08 -3.61 -14.61
CA ILE A 85 4.24 -4.70 -15.12
C ILE A 85 3.33 -5.26 -14.01
N PRO A 86 1.98 -5.22 -14.17
CA PRO A 86 1.05 -5.78 -13.18
C PRO A 86 1.14 -7.30 -13.09
N LEU A 87 1.13 -7.84 -11.86
CA LEU A 87 0.94 -9.27 -11.63
C LEU A 87 -0.55 -9.63 -11.70
N ASN A 88 -0.89 -10.73 -12.36
CA ASN A 88 -2.22 -11.33 -12.28
C ASN A 88 -2.29 -12.24 -11.06
N VAL A 89 -3.19 -11.94 -10.15
CA VAL A 89 -3.47 -12.71 -8.94
C VAL A 89 -4.82 -13.40 -9.09
N TYR A 90 -4.88 -14.69 -8.83
CA TYR A 90 -6.11 -15.46 -8.93
C TYR A 90 -6.58 -15.88 -7.55
N LYS A 91 -7.86 -15.66 -7.27
CA LYS A 91 -8.48 -16.00 -5.98
C LYS A 91 -9.81 -16.69 -6.19
N SER A 92 -10.10 -17.67 -5.36
CA SER A 92 -11.46 -18.17 -5.16
C SER A 92 -12.29 -17.19 -4.33
N ASP A 93 -13.60 -17.31 -4.35
CA ASP A 93 -14.47 -16.54 -3.46
C ASP A 93 -14.21 -16.90 -1.98
N ALA A 94 -13.82 -18.13 -1.69
CA ALA A 94 -13.44 -18.58 -0.35
C ALA A 94 -12.16 -17.88 0.14
N ASP A 95 -11.10 -17.82 -0.67
CA ASP A 95 -9.86 -17.12 -0.32
C ASP A 95 -10.15 -15.64 0.00
N LYS A 96 -10.89 -15.00 -0.91
CA LYS A 96 -11.28 -13.59 -0.72
C LYS A 96 -12.07 -13.36 0.56
N TYR A 97 -13.06 -14.23 0.81
CA TYR A 97 -13.89 -14.15 2.00
C TYR A 97 -13.06 -14.27 3.28
N MET A 98 -12.17 -15.27 3.35
CA MET A 98 -11.35 -15.51 4.54
C MET A 98 -10.36 -14.37 4.80
N GLN A 99 -9.69 -13.86 3.76
CA GLN A 99 -8.78 -12.71 3.87
C GLN A 99 -9.52 -11.45 4.35
N LEU A 100 -10.70 -11.16 3.79
CA LEU A 100 -11.54 -10.03 4.22
C LEU A 100 -12.12 -10.22 5.62
N LYS A 101 -12.46 -11.45 6.01
CA LYS A 101 -12.94 -11.77 7.36
C LYS A 101 -11.91 -11.41 8.43
N CYS A 102 -10.62 -11.68 8.19
CA CYS A 102 -9.55 -11.27 9.09
C CYS A 102 -9.51 -9.75 9.29
N LEU A 103 -9.60 -8.98 8.21
CA LEU A 103 -9.66 -7.53 8.26
C LEU A 103 -10.90 -7.01 9.00
N TRP A 104 -12.08 -7.59 8.72
CA TRP A 104 -13.30 -7.15 9.39
C TRP A 104 -13.31 -7.50 10.86
N LYS A 105 -12.77 -8.66 11.26
CA LYS A 105 -12.59 -9.04 12.67
C LYS A 105 -11.79 -7.97 13.40
N TYR A 106 -10.69 -7.49 12.81
CA TYR A 106 -9.86 -6.44 13.38
C TYR A 106 -10.60 -5.09 13.49
N ARG A 107 -11.29 -4.64 12.40
CA ARG A 107 -12.07 -3.40 12.38
C ARG A 107 -13.18 -3.38 13.44
N ILE A 108 -13.90 -4.51 13.57
CA ILE A 108 -14.96 -4.65 14.58
C ILE A 108 -14.36 -4.54 15.99
N ARG A 109 -13.28 -5.27 16.26
CA ARG A 109 -12.65 -5.33 17.57
C ARG A 109 -12.08 -3.97 18.03
N HIS A 110 -11.36 -3.28 17.17
CA HIS A 110 -10.62 -2.08 17.54
C HIS A 110 -11.39 -0.77 17.32
N PHE A 111 -12.34 -0.76 16.39
CA PHE A 111 -13.02 0.47 15.99
C PHE A 111 -14.54 0.36 16.03
N GLY A 112 -15.10 -0.80 16.38
CA GLY A 112 -16.55 -1.01 16.43
C GLY A 112 -17.23 -0.89 15.04
N VAL A 113 -16.46 -1.02 13.95
CA VAL A 113 -16.93 -0.78 12.58
C VAL A 113 -17.51 -2.05 11.97
N SER A 114 -18.80 -2.04 11.67
CA SER A 114 -19.52 -3.17 11.06
C SER A 114 -19.31 -3.26 9.55
N PRO A 115 -19.32 -4.47 8.94
CA PRO A 115 -19.35 -4.63 7.48
C PRO A 115 -20.52 -3.93 6.79
N ASN A 116 -21.60 -3.68 7.52
CA ASN A 116 -22.81 -3.00 7.01
C ASN A 116 -22.75 -1.47 7.06
N ILE A 117 -21.64 -0.89 7.54
CA ILE A 117 -21.45 0.55 7.57
C ILE A 117 -21.43 1.14 6.15
N HIS A 118 -22.08 2.28 5.96
CA HIS A 118 -22.01 3.03 4.71
C HIS A 118 -20.61 3.62 4.54
N ARG A 119 -19.98 3.34 3.39
CA ARG A 119 -18.59 3.76 3.15
C ARG A 119 -18.35 4.37 1.80
N ILE A 120 -17.43 5.32 1.78
CA ILE A 120 -16.78 5.83 0.57
C ILE A 120 -15.55 4.97 0.28
N THR A 121 -15.37 4.60 -0.98
CA THR A 121 -14.13 3.98 -1.49
C THR A 121 -13.71 4.66 -2.79
N PHE A 122 -12.45 4.47 -3.17
CA PHE A 122 -11.93 4.98 -4.43
C PHE A 122 -11.51 3.79 -5.31
N HIS A 123 -11.95 3.79 -6.56
CA HIS A 123 -11.65 2.73 -7.52
C HIS A 123 -11.30 3.31 -8.88
N PHE A 124 -10.36 2.67 -9.57
CA PHE A 124 -10.03 2.99 -10.95
C PHE A 124 -10.93 2.19 -11.88
N PHE A 125 -11.89 2.83 -12.54
CA PHE A 125 -12.70 2.19 -13.56
C PHE A 125 -12.76 3.03 -14.83
N LYS A 126 -12.62 2.34 -15.98
CA LYS A 126 -12.75 2.99 -17.29
C LYS A 126 -14.23 3.23 -17.57
N LYS A 127 -14.57 4.45 -18.00
CA LYS A 127 -15.90 4.77 -18.49
C LYS A 127 -16.19 3.92 -19.73
N ASN A 128 -17.21 3.10 -19.72
CA ASN A 128 -17.74 2.46 -20.93
C ASN A 128 -18.64 3.46 -21.67
N LYS A 129 -18.71 3.40 -23.02
CA LYS A 129 -19.54 4.28 -23.85
C LYS A 129 -21.00 4.41 -23.40
N LYS A 130 -21.53 3.43 -22.63
CA LYS A 130 -22.88 3.47 -22.01
C LYS A 130 -22.91 4.10 -20.61
N MET A 131 -21.75 4.34 -19.97
CA MET A 131 -21.62 4.87 -18.59
C MET A 131 -20.85 6.20 -18.55
N ASP A 132 -20.89 6.97 -19.63
CA ASP A 132 -20.06 8.16 -19.86
C ASP A 132 -20.26 9.32 -18.84
N ARG A 133 -21.15 9.16 -17.86
CA ARG A 133 -21.46 10.22 -16.89
C ARG A 133 -21.38 9.81 -15.41
N GLN A 134 -21.00 8.58 -15.08
CA GLN A 134 -20.97 8.18 -13.67
C GLN A 134 -19.52 8.25 -13.13
N ASP A 135 -19.26 9.31 -12.36
CA ASP A 135 -18.03 9.39 -11.54
C ASP A 135 -18.13 8.61 -10.23
N ILE A 136 -19.31 8.07 -9.95
CA ILE A 136 -19.59 7.24 -8.77
C ILE A 136 -20.38 5.98 -9.14
N ILE A 137 -20.16 4.91 -8.37
CA ILE A 137 -20.95 3.67 -8.41
C ILE A 137 -21.42 3.36 -7.00
N ILE A 138 -22.71 3.12 -6.82
CA ILE A 138 -23.30 2.70 -5.55
C ILE A 138 -23.64 1.21 -5.64
N LYS A 139 -23.08 0.41 -4.72
CA LYS A 139 -23.38 -1.01 -4.59
C LYS A 139 -23.51 -1.41 -3.12
N GLY A 140 -24.73 -1.76 -2.69
CA GLY A 140 -25.00 -2.04 -1.28
C GLY A 140 -24.58 -0.86 -0.39
N ASN A 141 -23.79 -1.12 0.62
CA ASN A 141 -23.30 -0.13 1.59
C ASN A 141 -22.03 0.60 1.14
N THR A 142 -21.73 0.60 -0.14
CA THR A 142 -20.50 1.22 -0.67
C THR A 142 -20.81 2.18 -1.79
N ILE A 143 -20.34 3.41 -1.67
CA ILE A 143 -20.24 4.37 -2.76
C ILE A 143 -18.77 4.45 -3.19
N SER A 144 -18.52 4.14 -4.47
CA SER A 144 -17.18 4.13 -5.05
C SER A 144 -17.01 5.33 -5.95
N ILE A 145 -16.02 6.16 -5.67
CA ILE A 145 -15.64 7.31 -6.50
C ILE A 145 -14.61 6.85 -7.51
N ASN A 146 -14.77 7.27 -8.78
CA ASN A 146 -13.76 7.00 -9.81
C ASN A 146 -12.49 7.78 -9.54
N ALA A 147 -11.43 7.08 -9.17
CA ALA A 147 -10.12 7.67 -8.88
C ALA A 147 -9.32 8.01 -10.16
N LEU A 148 -9.83 7.65 -11.35
CA LEU A 148 -9.17 8.03 -12.60
C LEU A 148 -9.38 9.53 -12.85
N ASN A 149 -8.29 10.30 -12.85
CA ASN A 149 -8.32 11.76 -12.97
C ASN A 149 -9.25 12.41 -11.91
N LEU A 150 -8.95 12.18 -10.64
CA LEU A 150 -9.72 12.72 -9.52
C LEU A 150 -9.47 14.23 -9.41
N THR A 151 -10.36 15.04 -9.96
CA THR A 151 -10.30 16.51 -9.93
C THR A 151 -11.24 17.08 -8.87
N GLU A 152 -11.01 18.34 -8.48
CA GLU A 152 -11.91 19.07 -7.58
C GLU A 152 -13.33 19.16 -8.17
N GLU A 153 -13.45 19.50 -9.46
CA GLU A 153 -14.72 19.57 -10.17
C GLU A 153 -15.50 18.24 -10.08
N LYS A 154 -14.81 17.12 -10.30
CA LYS A 154 -15.40 15.79 -10.18
C LYS A 154 -15.87 15.50 -8.76
N LEU A 155 -15.07 15.81 -7.75
CA LEU A 155 -15.45 15.63 -6.35
C LEU A 155 -16.65 16.48 -6.00
N LEU A 156 -16.69 17.75 -6.44
CA LEU A 156 -17.82 18.65 -6.22
C LEU A 156 -19.08 18.16 -6.94
N SER A 157 -18.96 17.58 -8.13
CA SER A 157 -20.11 17.00 -8.85
C SER A 157 -20.74 15.81 -8.11
N CYS A 158 -19.95 15.07 -7.33
CA CYS A 158 -20.41 13.90 -6.58
C CYS A 158 -20.99 14.23 -5.20
N VAL A 159 -20.81 15.46 -4.71
CA VAL A 159 -21.14 15.83 -3.31
C VAL A 159 -22.57 15.56 -2.91
N LYS A 160 -23.51 15.79 -3.82
CA LYS A 160 -24.94 15.62 -3.56
C LYS A 160 -25.32 14.14 -3.34
N GLU A 161 -24.77 13.25 -4.17
CA GLU A 161 -24.97 11.81 -4.07
C GLU A 161 -24.30 11.24 -2.84
N ILE A 162 -23.08 11.68 -2.53
CA ILE A 162 -22.36 11.27 -1.32
C ILE A 162 -23.12 11.72 -0.06
N SER A 163 -23.61 12.95 -0.03
CA SER A 163 -24.39 13.47 1.09
C SER A 163 -25.70 12.69 1.31
N ARG A 164 -26.39 12.32 0.24
CA ARG A 164 -27.59 11.47 0.30
C ARG A 164 -27.29 10.05 0.76
N PHE A 165 -26.17 9.49 0.31
CA PHE A 165 -25.71 8.17 0.72
C PHE A 165 -25.33 8.12 2.19
N ASN A 166 -24.96 9.26 2.77
CA ASN A 166 -24.67 9.47 4.18
C ASN A 166 -23.63 8.48 4.73
N PRO A 167 -22.38 8.52 4.24
CA PRO A 167 -21.34 7.59 4.66
C PRO A 167 -20.86 7.90 6.09
N GLU A 168 -20.40 6.86 6.77
CA GLU A 168 -19.78 6.95 8.10
C GLU A 168 -18.33 6.42 8.11
N PHE A 169 -17.85 5.90 6.98
CA PHE A 169 -16.52 5.34 6.81
C PHE A 169 -15.91 5.79 5.48
N ILE A 170 -14.64 6.20 5.49
CA ILE A 170 -13.87 6.52 4.28
C ILE A 170 -12.69 5.56 4.19
N MET A 171 -12.55 4.89 3.04
CA MET A 171 -11.44 3.99 2.75
C MET A 171 -10.76 4.41 1.45
N GLY A 172 -9.48 4.74 1.51
CA GLY A 172 -8.72 5.19 0.34
C GLY A 172 -7.24 5.33 0.60
N THR A 173 -6.51 5.81 -0.42
CA THR A 173 -5.12 6.20 -0.19
C THR A 173 -5.06 7.51 0.60
N PRO A 174 -3.99 7.75 1.38
CA PRO A 174 -3.81 9.03 2.07
C PRO A 174 -4.03 10.23 1.16
N THR A 175 -3.46 10.18 -0.05
CA THR A 175 -3.59 11.28 -1.03
C THR A 175 -5.03 11.51 -1.46
N MET A 176 -5.79 10.46 -1.81
CA MET A 176 -7.19 10.58 -2.25
C MET A 176 -8.10 11.09 -1.14
N VAL A 177 -7.89 10.62 0.08
CA VAL A 177 -8.65 11.09 1.25
C VAL A 177 -8.35 12.56 1.55
N CYS A 178 -7.09 12.98 1.54
CA CYS A 178 -6.73 14.38 1.71
C CYS A 178 -7.35 15.26 0.60
N GLN A 179 -7.32 14.82 -0.64
CA GLN A 179 -7.91 15.55 -1.77
C GLN A 179 -9.41 15.74 -1.60
N LEU A 180 -10.13 14.67 -1.22
CA LEU A 180 -11.56 14.77 -0.92
C LEU A 180 -11.83 15.78 0.22
N LEU A 181 -11.06 15.69 1.29
CA LEU A 181 -11.25 16.58 2.45
C LEU A 181 -10.88 18.03 2.12
N HIS A 182 -9.85 18.29 1.33
CA HIS A 182 -9.53 19.64 0.87
C HIS A 182 -10.70 20.25 0.07
N CYS A 183 -11.30 19.48 -0.84
CA CYS A 183 -12.46 19.96 -1.62
C CYS A 183 -13.69 20.21 -0.75
N TYR A 184 -13.92 19.38 0.28
CA TYR A 184 -15.18 19.38 1.03
C TYR A 184 -15.14 20.19 2.33
N ASN A 185 -13.97 20.48 2.88
CA ASN A 185 -13.82 21.15 4.17
C ASN A 185 -14.52 22.51 4.22
N ASN A 186 -14.48 23.27 3.13
CA ASN A 186 -15.10 24.59 3.04
C ASN A 186 -16.62 24.55 2.79
N LEU A 187 -17.19 23.36 2.50
CA LEU A 187 -18.61 23.22 2.14
C LEU A 187 -19.52 22.94 3.34
N GLN A 188 -18.95 22.81 4.55
CA GLN A 188 -19.69 22.52 5.80
C GLN A 188 -20.69 21.35 5.68
N LEU A 189 -20.26 20.26 5.04
CA LEU A 189 -21.12 19.12 4.77
C LEU A 189 -21.39 18.29 6.04
N ASP A 190 -22.68 18.11 6.36
CA ASP A 190 -23.07 17.41 7.59
C ASP A 190 -22.61 15.94 7.63
N PHE A 191 -22.46 15.28 6.51
CA PHE A 191 -21.98 13.90 6.50
C PHE A 191 -20.54 13.78 7.00
N LEU A 192 -19.68 14.80 6.83
CA LEU A 192 -18.30 14.79 7.35
C LEU A 192 -18.29 14.66 8.88
N LYS A 193 -19.26 15.25 9.57
CA LYS A 193 -19.42 15.14 11.02
C LYS A 193 -19.86 13.73 11.47
N ARG A 194 -20.35 12.91 10.54
CA ARG A 194 -20.81 11.54 10.80
C ARG A 194 -19.76 10.48 10.50
N ILE A 195 -18.63 10.88 9.91
CA ILE A 195 -17.53 9.94 9.66
C ILE A 195 -16.98 9.47 11.01
N LYS A 196 -17.06 8.16 11.24
CA LYS A 196 -16.60 7.48 12.47
C LYS A 196 -15.23 6.86 12.31
N TYR A 197 -14.88 6.52 11.07
CA TYR A 197 -13.67 5.76 10.77
C TYR A 197 -13.09 6.11 9.40
N VAL A 198 -11.77 6.29 9.37
CA VAL A 198 -11.00 6.45 8.13
C VAL A 198 -9.95 5.36 8.08
N GLU A 199 -9.91 4.59 6.99
CA GLU A 199 -8.87 3.61 6.74
C GLU A 199 -8.02 4.03 5.54
N LEU A 200 -6.73 4.17 5.79
CA LEU A 200 -5.74 4.61 4.81
C LEU A 200 -4.92 3.42 4.34
N MET A 201 -4.75 3.27 3.03
CA MET A 201 -4.06 2.11 2.46
C MET A 201 -3.37 2.42 1.14
N GLY A 202 -2.43 1.55 0.74
CA GLY A 202 -1.87 1.53 -0.62
C GLY A 202 -0.81 2.57 -0.92
N GLU A 203 -0.58 3.52 -0.04
CA GLU A 203 0.49 4.51 -0.05
C GLU A 203 1.11 4.62 1.34
N TYR A 204 2.33 5.16 1.43
CA TYR A 204 2.91 5.52 2.72
C TYR A 204 2.11 6.67 3.33
N LEU A 205 1.73 6.53 4.60
CA LEU A 205 1.00 7.57 5.33
C LEU A 205 2.01 8.53 5.97
N PHE A 206 2.00 9.76 5.51
CA PHE A 206 2.83 10.83 6.06
C PHE A 206 2.16 11.47 7.28
N LYS A 207 2.99 11.94 8.22
CA LYS A 207 2.51 12.51 9.47
C LYS A 207 1.59 13.71 9.22
N GLU A 208 1.94 14.57 8.27
CA GLU A 208 1.17 15.76 7.90
C GLU A 208 -0.22 15.38 7.34
N GLN A 209 -0.30 14.32 6.55
CA GLN A 209 -1.57 13.81 6.04
C GLN A 209 -2.43 13.27 7.18
N GLN A 210 -1.84 12.51 8.09
CA GLN A 210 -2.54 11.98 9.26
C GLN A 210 -3.07 13.10 10.15
N GLU A 211 -2.24 14.11 10.44
CA GLU A 211 -2.62 15.30 11.22
C GLU A 211 -3.72 16.09 10.52
N PHE A 212 -3.61 16.31 9.22
CA PHE A 212 -4.65 17.00 8.44
C PHE A 212 -5.99 16.27 8.51
N ILE A 213 -6.01 14.94 8.28
CA ILE A 213 -7.24 14.14 8.35
C ILE A 213 -7.81 14.18 9.77
N LYS A 214 -6.96 14.04 10.80
CA LYS A 214 -7.35 14.06 12.20
C LYS A 214 -7.96 15.42 12.62
N ASN A 215 -7.37 16.51 12.15
CA ASN A 215 -7.86 17.87 12.45
C ASN A 215 -9.15 18.21 11.68
N THR A 216 -9.37 17.59 10.52
CA THR A 216 -10.56 17.83 9.70
C THR A 216 -11.75 16.95 10.15
N LEU A 217 -11.46 15.70 10.55
CA LEU A 217 -12.46 14.72 10.96
C LEU A 217 -12.18 14.27 12.39
N ASN A 218 -13.14 14.50 13.29
CA ASN A 218 -13.04 13.99 14.66
C ASN A 218 -13.42 12.50 14.73
N CYS A 219 -12.58 11.63 14.16
CA CYS A 219 -12.87 10.21 14.02
C CYS A 219 -11.62 9.33 14.24
N ASN A 220 -11.84 8.02 14.32
CA ASN A 220 -10.76 7.03 14.34
C ASN A 220 -10.08 6.94 12.97
N ILE A 221 -8.75 6.92 12.96
CA ILE A 221 -7.92 6.74 11.76
C ILE A 221 -7.08 5.49 11.94
N SER A 222 -7.04 4.64 10.93
CA SER A 222 -6.20 3.44 10.91
C SER A 222 -5.45 3.35 9.59
N ASN A 223 -4.16 3.08 9.66
CA ASN A 223 -3.37 2.73 8.49
C ASN A 223 -3.41 1.21 8.28
N HIS A 224 -3.64 0.80 7.04
CA HIS A 224 -3.73 -0.61 6.62
C HIS A 224 -2.57 -0.93 5.67
N TYR A 225 -1.67 -1.79 6.10
CA TYR A 225 -0.62 -2.34 5.27
C TYR A 225 -1.08 -3.64 4.64
N GLY A 226 -1.03 -3.70 3.31
CA GLY A 226 -1.46 -4.87 2.56
C GLY A 226 -1.13 -4.80 1.08
N CYS A 227 -1.44 -5.87 0.37
CA CYS A 227 -1.22 -6.00 -1.06
C CYS A 227 -2.39 -6.73 -1.74
N THR A 228 -2.47 -6.66 -3.06
CA THR A 228 -3.52 -7.36 -3.83
C THR A 228 -3.46 -8.87 -3.64
N GLU A 229 -2.26 -9.41 -3.46
CA GLU A 229 -1.97 -10.85 -3.32
C GLU A 229 -2.64 -11.45 -2.08
N ILE A 230 -2.58 -10.75 -0.95
CA ILE A 230 -2.95 -11.29 0.37
C ILE A 230 -4.01 -10.43 1.09
N TYR A 231 -4.30 -9.22 0.59
CA TYR A 231 -5.08 -8.16 1.20
C TYR A 231 -4.41 -7.57 2.45
N GLY A 232 -4.80 -7.99 3.65
CA GLY A 232 -4.30 -7.42 4.89
C GLY A 232 -3.06 -8.15 5.41
N ILE A 233 -1.99 -7.42 5.67
CA ILE A 233 -0.75 -7.91 6.29
C ILE A 233 -0.66 -7.38 7.73
N ALA A 234 -0.85 -6.08 7.91
CA ALA A 234 -0.89 -5.46 9.22
C ALA A 234 -1.87 -4.29 9.23
N GLN A 235 -2.39 -3.94 10.40
CA GLN A 235 -3.33 -2.84 10.57
C GLN A 235 -3.05 -2.07 11.86
N GLN A 236 -3.14 -0.76 11.78
CA GLN A 236 -2.91 0.13 12.91
C GLN A 236 -4.10 0.08 13.87
N CYS A 237 -3.83 -0.09 15.16
CA CYS A 237 -4.83 -0.02 16.22
C CYS A 237 -5.14 1.44 16.61
N SER A 238 -6.12 1.63 17.50
CA SER A 238 -6.52 2.96 17.99
C SER A 238 -5.41 3.71 18.74
N LEU A 239 -4.39 2.98 19.22
CA LEU A 239 -3.21 3.56 19.89
C LEU A 239 -2.06 3.86 18.92
N GLY A 240 -2.25 3.64 17.62
CA GLY A 240 -1.26 3.98 16.60
C GLY A 240 -0.23 2.88 16.29
N HIS A 241 -0.28 1.71 16.93
CA HIS A 241 0.63 0.60 16.66
C HIS A 241 0.13 -0.27 15.51
N MET A 242 1.03 -0.63 14.58
CA MET A 242 0.72 -1.44 13.41
C MET A 242 0.89 -2.93 13.74
N HIS A 243 -0.20 -3.61 14.09
CA HIS A 243 -0.21 -5.03 14.43
C HIS A 243 -0.28 -5.92 13.20
N VAL A 244 0.50 -7.00 13.18
CA VAL A 244 0.43 -8.02 12.14
C VAL A 244 -0.89 -8.77 12.25
N LEU A 245 -1.57 -8.96 11.12
CA LEU A 245 -2.80 -9.76 11.05
C LEU A 245 -2.45 -11.26 11.01
N SER A 246 -2.00 -11.80 12.14
CA SER A 246 -1.50 -13.17 12.26
C SER A 246 -2.53 -14.25 11.89
N ASP A 247 -3.83 -13.94 11.95
CA ASP A 247 -4.91 -14.80 11.41
C ASP A 247 -4.87 -14.95 9.89
N ASN A 248 -4.18 -14.03 9.18
CA ASN A 248 -4.12 -13.95 7.72
C ASN A 248 -2.74 -14.22 7.15
N VAL A 249 -1.68 -13.88 7.86
CA VAL A 249 -0.30 -13.99 7.35
C VAL A 249 0.68 -14.50 8.39
N LEU A 250 1.71 -15.21 7.92
CA LEU A 250 3.00 -15.30 8.59
C LEU A 250 3.92 -14.25 7.97
N LEU A 251 4.53 -13.41 8.80
CA LEU A 251 5.45 -12.35 8.39
C LEU A 251 6.88 -12.72 8.78
N GLU A 252 7.80 -12.59 7.82
CA GLU A 252 9.23 -12.75 8.01
C GLU A 252 9.94 -11.45 7.59
N ILE A 253 11.02 -11.11 8.27
CA ILE A 253 11.89 -9.98 7.90
C ILE A 253 13.30 -10.52 7.69
N ASP A 254 13.88 -10.30 6.51
CA ASP A 254 15.26 -10.74 6.22
C ASP A 254 16.31 -9.76 6.77
N LYS A 255 17.59 -10.15 6.67
CA LYS A 255 18.73 -9.36 7.14
C LYS A 255 18.84 -7.96 6.51
N ASN A 256 18.20 -7.74 5.37
CA ASN A 256 18.14 -6.46 4.67
C ASN A 256 16.89 -5.66 5.00
N ASN A 257 16.16 -6.08 6.04
CA ASN A 257 14.85 -5.54 6.45
C ASN A 257 13.75 -5.70 5.39
N GLN A 258 13.89 -6.67 4.46
CA GLN A 258 12.88 -6.90 3.44
C GLN A 258 11.73 -7.73 3.99
N VAL A 259 10.53 -7.34 3.63
CA VAL A 259 9.30 -8.03 4.02
C VAL A 259 9.07 -9.25 3.14
N ILE A 260 8.95 -10.41 3.80
CA ILE A 260 8.55 -11.67 3.19
C ILE A 260 7.26 -12.13 3.87
N VAL A 261 6.26 -12.53 3.09
CA VAL A 261 4.96 -12.93 3.62
C VAL A 261 4.53 -14.31 3.11
N THR A 262 3.86 -15.05 3.98
CA THR A 262 3.12 -16.25 3.62
C THR A 262 1.65 -16.03 3.93
N GLY A 263 0.79 -16.14 2.90
CA GLY A 263 -0.65 -15.97 3.04
C GLY A 263 -1.32 -17.23 3.58
N LEU A 264 -1.88 -17.19 4.78
CA LEU A 264 -2.53 -18.35 5.43
C LEU A 264 -3.92 -18.68 4.87
N ASN A 265 -4.47 -17.78 4.03
CA ASN A 265 -5.82 -17.88 3.46
C ASN A 265 -5.78 -17.72 1.92
N SER A 266 -4.74 -18.21 1.25
CA SER A 266 -4.53 -18.09 -0.21
C SER A 266 -4.33 -19.46 -0.84
N PHE A 267 -5.40 -20.27 -0.95
CA PHE A 267 -5.31 -21.66 -1.42
C PHE A 267 -5.37 -21.80 -2.96
N ALA A 268 -5.99 -20.85 -3.65
CA ALA A 268 -6.10 -20.87 -5.11
C ALA A 268 -4.77 -20.55 -5.80
N MET A 269 -4.04 -19.58 -5.24
CA MET A 269 -2.72 -19.15 -5.68
C MET A 269 -1.90 -18.87 -4.42
N PRO A 270 -1.24 -19.89 -3.83
CA PRO A 270 -0.51 -19.74 -2.59
C PRO A 270 0.73 -18.86 -2.75
N PHE A 271 0.79 -17.80 -1.96
CA PHE A 271 1.97 -16.96 -1.80
C PHE A 271 2.71 -17.40 -0.55
N ILE A 272 3.70 -18.28 -0.71
CA ILE A 272 4.52 -18.82 0.38
C ILE A 272 5.90 -18.20 0.28
N ARG A 273 6.35 -17.54 1.36
CA ARG A 273 7.61 -16.78 1.44
C ARG A 273 7.79 -15.79 0.29
N TYR A 274 6.72 -15.05 0.00
CA TYR A 274 6.70 -14.07 -1.08
C TYR A 274 7.32 -12.73 -0.66
N ARG A 275 8.38 -12.32 -1.37
CA ARG A 275 9.07 -11.04 -1.13
C ARG A 275 8.28 -9.90 -1.76
N LEU A 276 7.82 -8.95 -0.93
CA LEU A 276 6.97 -7.84 -1.37
C LEU A 276 7.74 -6.69 -2.01
N GLY A 277 9.05 -6.57 -1.71
CA GLY A 277 9.87 -5.43 -2.10
C GLY A 277 9.73 -4.20 -1.19
N ASP A 278 9.00 -4.32 -0.09
CA ASP A 278 8.90 -3.29 0.95
C ASP A 278 9.94 -3.56 2.05
N LYS A 279 10.31 -2.53 2.82
CA LYS A 279 11.17 -2.64 4.00
C LYS A 279 10.39 -2.39 5.27
N ALA A 280 10.66 -3.19 6.31
CA ALA A 280 10.05 -3.04 7.62
C ALA A 280 10.97 -3.53 8.73
N CYS A 281 10.65 -3.17 9.97
CA CYS A 281 11.25 -3.80 11.15
C CYS A 281 10.16 -4.22 12.12
N ILE A 282 10.41 -5.32 12.83
CA ILE A 282 9.51 -5.82 13.87
C ILE A 282 9.77 -5.04 15.15
N LYS A 283 8.71 -4.67 15.83
CA LYS A 283 8.71 -4.01 17.13
C LYS A 283 7.98 -4.89 18.13
N LYS A 284 8.69 -5.42 19.11
CA LYS A 284 8.05 -6.07 20.27
C LYS A 284 7.55 -4.98 21.20
N ILE A 285 6.24 -4.72 21.17
CA ILE A 285 5.58 -3.67 21.95
C ILE A 285 4.43 -4.33 22.70
N GLU A 286 4.42 -4.22 24.01
CA GLU A 286 3.22 -4.52 24.80
C GLU A 286 2.19 -3.41 24.56
N CYS A 287 1.19 -3.71 23.72
CA CYS A 287 0.16 -2.75 23.36
C CYS A 287 -1.08 -2.95 24.23
N SER A 288 -1.48 -1.91 24.94
CA SER A 288 -2.70 -1.93 25.76
C SER A 288 -4.01 -1.98 24.95
N CYS A 289 -3.95 -2.05 23.60
CA CYS A 289 -5.13 -2.23 22.75
C CYS A 289 -5.75 -3.64 22.83
N GLY A 290 -5.08 -4.58 23.49
CA GLY A 290 -5.52 -5.97 23.66
C GLY A 290 -5.14 -6.91 22.50
N GLU A 291 -4.35 -6.45 21.49
CA GLU A 291 -3.70 -7.32 20.52
C GLU A 291 -2.40 -7.88 21.08
N THR A 292 -2.20 -9.18 20.86
CA THR A 292 -0.99 -9.91 21.29
C THR A 292 0.00 -10.11 20.13
N SER A 293 -0.42 -9.82 18.90
CA SER A 293 0.45 -9.95 17.75
C SER A 293 1.54 -8.88 17.75
N ASP A 294 2.71 -9.24 17.22
CA ASP A 294 3.82 -8.33 17.06
C ASP A 294 3.46 -7.11 16.21
N CYS A 295 4.13 -5.99 16.48
CA CYS A 295 4.00 -4.79 15.70
C CYS A 295 5.06 -4.72 14.60
N VAL A 296 4.71 -4.07 13.50
CA VAL A 296 5.61 -3.81 12.39
C VAL A 296 5.67 -2.32 12.10
N GLU A 297 6.88 -1.81 11.89
CA GLU A 297 7.12 -0.45 11.41
C GLU A 297 7.53 -0.52 9.94
N ILE A 298 6.66 -0.06 9.05
CA ILE A 298 6.93 0.00 7.61
C ILE A 298 7.81 1.21 7.33
N LYS A 299 8.91 0.99 6.62
CA LYS A 299 9.80 2.08 6.19
C LYS A 299 9.30 2.67 4.89
N ALA A 300 9.41 3.99 4.74
CA ALA A 300 9.08 4.66 3.49
C ALA A 300 10.02 4.19 2.37
N GLY A 301 9.45 4.06 1.15
CA GLY A 301 10.19 3.67 -0.06
C GLY A 301 10.34 2.16 -0.25
N ARG A 302 10.16 1.73 -1.50
CA ARG A 302 10.39 0.35 -1.93
C ARG A 302 11.84 0.15 -2.35
N ILE A 303 12.32 -1.09 -2.31
CA ILE A 303 13.68 -1.43 -2.75
C ILE A 303 13.90 -1.12 -4.24
N SER A 304 12.83 -1.28 -5.05
CA SER A 304 12.83 -0.97 -6.48
C SER A 304 12.79 0.53 -6.81
N GLU A 305 12.59 1.38 -5.81
CA GLU A 305 12.49 2.84 -5.95
C GLU A 305 13.81 3.49 -5.51
N ASN A 306 14.90 3.14 -6.18
CA ASN A 306 16.20 3.75 -5.90
C ASN A 306 16.54 4.82 -6.94
N VAL A 307 17.13 5.90 -6.45
CA VAL A 307 17.84 6.89 -7.25
C VAL A 307 19.19 6.29 -7.62
N VAL A 308 19.57 6.39 -8.87
CA VAL A 308 20.87 5.89 -9.35
C VAL A 308 21.81 7.09 -9.49
N LEU A 309 22.92 7.08 -8.76
CA LEU A 309 23.95 8.09 -8.86
C LEU A 309 24.83 7.88 -10.10
N SER A 310 25.60 8.90 -10.49
CA SER A 310 26.52 8.84 -11.64
C SER A 310 27.61 7.78 -11.48
N ASP A 311 27.99 7.44 -10.22
CA ASP A 311 28.95 6.39 -9.89
C ASP A 311 28.30 4.98 -9.78
N GLY A 312 27.00 4.86 -10.08
CA GLY A 312 26.24 3.61 -10.02
C GLY A 312 25.72 3.25 -8.62
N LYS A 313 26.02 4.03 -7.59
CA LYS A 313 25.44 3.81 -6.27
C LYS A 313 23.93 4.03 -6.27
N LEU A 314 23.26 3.31 -5.39
CA LEU A 314 21.80 3.37 -5.23
C LEU A 314 21.46 4.06 -3.91
N ILE A 315 20.64 5.11 -3.99
CA ILE A 315 20.06 5.79 -2.84
C ILE A 315 18.55 5.53 -2.82
N ASN A 316 18.03 5.11 -1.67
CA ASN A 316 16.58 4.89 -1.55
C ASN A 316 15.81 6.19 -1.75
N SER A 317 14.78 6.17 -2.56
CA SER A 317 13.94 7.34 -2.90
C SER A 317 13.25 7.98 -1.70
N ALA A 318 13.19 7.31 -0.55
CA ALA A 318 12.71 7.89 0.71
C ALA A 318 13.48 9.17 1.11
N VAL A 319 14.70 9.37 0.57
CA VAL A 319 15.45 10.62 0.75
C VAL A 319 14.62 11.84 0.35
N PHE A 320 13.85 11.78 -0.72
CA PHE A 320 13.01 12.90 -1.15
C PHE A 320 11.88 13.20 -0.16
N TYR A 321 11.34 12.15 0.47
CA TYR A 321 10.37 12.34 1.52
C TYR A 321 10.97 13.13 2.70
N TYR A 322 12.15 12.72 3.20
CA TYR A 322 12.81 13.42 4.30
C TYR A 322 13.23 14.86 3.95
N ILE A 323 13.52 15.11 2.67
CA ILE A 323 13.77 16.47 2.17
C ILE A 323 12.49 17.32 2.28
N ILE A 324 11.35 16.78 1.84
CA ILE A 324 10.06 17.49 1.93
C ILE A 324 9.62 17.67 3.39
N GLU A 325 9.85 16.67 4.24
CA GLU A 325 9.60 16.80 5.68
C GLU A 325 10.43 17.94 6.30
N THR A 326 11.70 18.06 5.87
CA THR A 326 12.58 19.17 6.31
C THR A 326 12.05 20.53 5.86
N ILE A 327 11.56 20.64 4.63
CA ILE A 327 10.93 21.87 4.10
C ILE A 327 9.69 22.22 4.90
N ASN A 328 8.88 21.23 5.26
CA ASN A 328 7.60 21.40 5.96
C ASN A 328 7.75 21.53 7.48
N ARG A 329 8.96 21.48 8.04
CA ARG A 329 9.20 21.40 9.49
C ARG A 329 8.62 22.56 10.29
N ILE A 330 8.66 23.77 9.76
CA ILE A 330 8.18 24.99 10.45
C ILE A 330 6.73 25.24 10.08
N GLU A 331 6.42 25.17 8.81
CA GLU A 331 5.10 25.33 8.24
C GLU A 331 4.93 24.44 7.02
N THR A 332 3.76 23.81 6.90
CA THR A 332 3.45 22.99 5.71
C THR A 332 3.38 23.89 4.48
N MET A 333 4.40 23.84 3.64
CA MET A 333 4.50 24.59 2.38
C MET A 333 4.21 23.70 1.18
N VAL A 334 4.78 22.49 1.16
CA VAL A 334 4.63 21.52 0.08
C VAL A 334 3.48 20.57 0.43
N LEU A 335 2.44 20.59 -0.39
CA LEU A 335 1.23 19.77 -0.21
C LEU A 335 1.36 18.42 -0.90
N ARG A 336 2.06 18.39 -2.06
CA ARG A 336 2.25 17.18 -2.85
C ARG A 336 3.53 17.30 -3.66
N PHE A 337 4.24 16.19 -3.88
CA PHE A 337 5.47 16.20 -4.67
C PHE A 337 5.66 14.92 -5.46
N LYS A 338 6.39 15.01 -6.57
CA LYS A 338 6.88 13.87 -7.35
C LYS A 338 8.25 14.17 -7.90
N VAL A 339 9.16 13.22 -7.78
CA VAL A 339 10.50 13.29 -8.36
C VAL A 339 10.62 12.25 -9.45
N VAL A 340 11.13 12.63 -10.60
CA VAL A 340 11.37 11.74 -11.75
C VAL A 340 12.84 11.82 -12.11
N GLN A 341 13.52 10.69 -12.04
CA GLN A 341 14.87 10.54 -12.58
C GLN A 341 14.76 10.07 -14.03
N LYS A 342 15.23 10.88 -14.98
CA LYS A 342 15.23 10.54 -16.40
C LYS A 342 16.59 10.12 -16.92
N ASP A 343 17.65 10.58 -16.25
CA ASP A 343 19.03 10.33 -16.63
C ASP A 343 19.94 10.37 -15.42
N PHE A 344 21.20 9.95 -15.57
CA PHE A 344 22.24 10.13 -14.56
C PHE A 344 22.44 11.62 -14.28
N GLY A 345 22.46 11.97 -13.00
CA GLY A 345 22.67 13.35 -12.58
C GLY A 345 21.54 14.32 -12.88
N TYR A 346 20.36 13.87 -13.33
CA TYR A 346 19.22 14.74 -13.62
C TYR A 346 17.93 14.31 -12.91
N LEU A 347 17.34 15.26 -12.19
CA LEU A 347 16.06 15.08 -11.52
C LEU A 347 15.04 16.12 -11.97
N LYS A 348 13.83 15.69 -12.26
CA LYS A 348 12.70 16.58 -12.44
C LYS A 348 11.79 16.49 -11.23
N VAL A 349 11.61 17.61 -10.52
CA VAL A 349 10.86 17.70 -9.26
C VAL A 349 9.58 18.50 -9.49
N TYR A 350 8.45 17.84 -9.38
CA TYR A 350 7.13 18.45 -9.43
C TYR A 350 6.64 18.73 -8.01
N LEU A 351 6.17 19.95 -7.77
CA LEU A 351 5.73 20.40 -6.45
C LEU A 351 4.36 21.08 -6.55
N CYS A 352 3.42 20.65 -5.73
CA CYS A 352 2.25 21.44 -5.40
C CYS A 352 2.49 22.11 -4.06
N VAL A 353 2.40 23.42 -4.03
CA VAL A 353 2.68 24.21 -2.84
C VAL A 353 1.50 25.11 -2.47
N LYS A 354 1.43 25.55 -1.23
CA LYS A 354 0.48 26.58 -0.83
C LYS A 354 0.70 27.87 -1.62
N VAL A 355 -0.36 28.61 -1.87
CA VAL A 355 -0.32 29.87 -2.68
C VAL A 355 0.69 30.88 -2.13
N GLN A 356 0.89 30.92 -0.81
CA GLN A 356 1.79 31.88 -0.14
C GLN A 356 3.20 31.30 0.11
N ALA A 357 3.49 30.07 -0.33
CA ALA A 357 4.78 29.43 -0.08
C ALA A 357 5.93 30.09 -0.85
N ASP A 358 7.04 30.31 -0.19
CA ASP A 358 8.26 30.83 -0.83
C ASP A 358 8.94 29.72 -1.66
N GLN A 359 8.71 29.78 -2.96
CA GLN A 359 9.28 28.80 -3.90
C GLN A 359 10.80 28.83 -3.94
N ASN A 360 11.46 29.97 -3.72
CA ASN A 360 12.91 30.07 -3.72
C ASN A 360 13.50 29.40 -2.46
N TYR A 361 12.85 29.59 -1.31
CA TYR A 361 13.21 28.89 -0.08
C TYR A 361 13.11 27.37 -0.28
N ILE A 362 12.00 26.89 -0.84
CA ILE A 362 11.76 25.46 -1.08
C ILE A 362 12.88 24.86 -1.97
N LYS A 363 13.20 25.51 -3.09
CA LYS A 363 14.28 25.07 -3.98
C LYS A 363 15.61 25.00 -3.26
N LYS A 364 15.97 26.08 -2.56
CA LYS A 364 17.24 26.17 -1.83
C LYS A 364 17.39 25.10 -0.75
N VAL A 365 16.33 24.83 0.02
CA VAL A 365 16.34 23.77 1.03
C VAL A 365 16.45 22.41 0.37
N PHE A 366 15.70 22.15 -0.70
CA PHE A 366 15.73 20.89 -1.43
C PHE A 366 17.15 20.57 -1.94
N GLU A 367 17.79 21.52 -2.64
CA GLU A 367 19.14 21.36 -3.16
C GLU A 367 20.19 21.19 -2.06
N ASN A 368 20.05 21.91 -0.94
CA ASN A 368 20.95 21.75 0.20
C ASN A 368 20.81 20.37 0.86
N GLU A 369 19.60 19.85 0.98
CA GLU A 369 19.38 18.51 1.52
C GLU A 369 19.86 17.41 0.56
N LEU A 370 19.78 17.60 -0.76
CA LEU A 370 20.41 16.70 -1.73
C LEU A 370 21.93 16.61 -1.49
N LYS A 371 22.61 17.75 -1.33
CA LYS A 371 24.05 17.80 -1.05
C LYS A 371 24.43 17.05 0.24
N LYS A 372 23.61 17.18 1.30
CA LYS A 372 23.83 16.45 2.56
C LYS A 372 23.66 14.94 2.46
N ASN A 373 22.95 14.47 1.42
CA ASN A 373 22.69 13.06 1.16
C ASN A 373 23.51 12.51 -0.02
N ASP A 374 24.68 13.07 -0.31
CA ASP A 374 25.61 12.69 -1.38
C ASP A 374 25.00 12.73 -2.78
N MET A 375 23.99 13.60 -2.98
CA MET A 375 23.28 13.82 -4.23
C MET A 375 23.51 15.24 -4.80
N GLY A 376 24.61 15.89 -4.44
CA GLY A 376 24.88 17.29 -4.81
C GLY A 376 25.18 17.51 -6.30
N ASP A 377 25.49 16.46 -7.03
CA ASP A 377 25.84 16.51 -8.46
C ASP A 377 24.61 16.44 -9.37
N PHE A 378 23.39 16.34 -8.80
CA PHE A 378 22.18 16.33 -9.58
C PHE A 378 21.82 17.75 -10.07
N ASP A 379 21.59 17.88 -11.37
CA ASP A 379 20.86 19.00 -11.95
C ASP A 379 19.36 18.82 -11.66
N VAL A 380 18.75 19.79 -10.99
CA VAL A 380 17.37 19.69 -10.51
C VAL A 380 16.47 20.70 -11.22
N LYS A 381 15.56 20.19 -12.03
CA LYS A 381 14.52 21.03 -12.65
C LYS A 381 13.25 20.99 -11.82
N PHE A 382 12.89 22.13 -11.23
CA PHE A 382 11.64 22.30 -10.49
C PHE A 382 10.48 22.73 -11.39
N GLU A 383 9.33 22.12 -11.18
CA GLU A 383 8.07 22.50 -11.82
C GLU A 383 6.97 22.60 -10.75
N PHE A 384 6.43 23.81 -10.57
CA PHE A 384 5.33 24.07 -9.64
C PHE A 384 4.03 23.90 -10.39
N ILE A 385 3.21 22.95 -9.95
CA ILE A 385 1.96 22.57 -10.62
C ILE A 385 0.80 22.57 -9.64
N GLY A 386 -0.41 22.71 -10.17
CA GLY A 386 -1.62 22.64 -9.38
C GLY A 386 -1.85 21.26 -8.76
N PHE A 387 -2.65 21.20 -7.72
CA PHE A 387 -2.94 19.93 -7.02
C PHE A 387 -3.52 18.86 -7.96
N ASN A 388 -4.38 19.28 -8.89
CA ASN A 388 -5.05 18.39 -9.85
C ASN A 388 -4.12 17.92 -11.00
N ASP A 389 -3.06 18.67 -11.30
CA ASP A 389 -2.15 18.33 -12.40
C ASP A 389 -1.27 17.13 -12.08
N PHE A 390 -1.14 16.78 -10.80
CA PHE A 390 -0.43 15.57 -10.38
C PHE A 390 -1.08 14.28 -10.90
N ASP A 391 -2.39 14.26 -11.12
CA ASP A 391 -3.13 13.07 -11.55
C ASP A 391 -2.88 12.73 -13.02
N ILE A 392 -2.43 13.72 -13.81
CA ILE A 392 -2.01 13.56 -15.21
C ILE A 392 -0.67 12.79 -15.29
N LEU A 393 0.15 12.85 -14.22
CA LEU A 393 1.51 12.29 -14.21
C LEU A 393 1.56 10.77 -13.99
N SER A 394 0.53 10.16 -13.41
CA SER A 394 0.46 8.69 -13.27
C SER A 394 -0.92 8.21 -12.80
N SER A 395 -1.31 6.99 -13.20
CA SER A 395 -2.54 6.32 -12.76
C SER A 395 -2.51 5.86 -11.29
N LYS A 396 -1.34 5.87 -10.67
CA LYS A 396 -1.13 5.63 -9.24
C LYS A 396 -0.08 6.62 -8.75
N TYR A 397 -0.39 7.33 -7.68
CA TYR A 397 0.56 8.25 -7.08
C TYR A 397 1.79 7.49 -6.56
N SER A 398 2.95 7.79 -7.15
CA SER A 398 4.26 7.46 -6.64
C SER A 398 5.04 8.77 -6.53
N TYR A 399 5.62 9.04 -5.37
CA TYR A 399 6.41 10.26 -5.16
C TYR A 399 7.78 10.21 -5.84
N PHE A 400 8.21 9.04 -6.30
CA PHE A 400 9.43 8.87 -7.10
C PHE A 400 9.19 7.92 -8.28
N GLU A 401 9.81 8.23 -9.40
CA GLU A 401 9.77 7.40 -10.60
C GLU A 401 11.14 7.41 -11.29
N ASN A 402 11.73 6.24 -11.46
CA ASN A 402 12.93 6.09 -12.26
C ASN A 402 12.52 5.73 -13.69
N LYS A 403 12.82 6.62 -14.64
CA LYS A 403 12.52 6.49 -16.09
C LYS A 403 13.80 6.38 -16.93
N MET A 404 14.92 6.02 -16.33
CA MET A 404 16.13 5.78 -17.14
C MET A 404 15.89 4.57 -18.06
N GLU A 405 16.05 4.77 -19.37
CA GLU A 405 15.93 3.72 -20.37
C GLU A 405 17.13 2.77 -20.28
N GLY A 406 16.87 1.51 -20.10
CA GLY A 406 17.85 0.45 -20.25
C GLY A 406 18.61 0.04 -18.98
N LYS A 407 17.95 -0.70 -18.10
CA LYS A 407 18.61 -1.83 -17.40
C LYS A 407 17.55 -2.89 -17.07
#